data_ab46903586059bb9d787d6f83025aba0
#
_entry.id   ab46903586059bb9d787d6f83025aba0
#
_cell.length_a   1.000
_cell.length_b   1.000
_cell.length_c   1.000
_cell.angle_alpha   90.00
_cell.angle_beta   90.00
_cell.angle_gamma   90.00
#
_symmetry.space_group_name_H-M   'P 1'
#
loop_
_entity.id
_entity.type
_entity.pdbx_description
1 polymer ?
#
loop_
_entity_poly.entity_id
_entity_poly.type
_entity_poly.pdbx_seq_one_letter_code
_entity_poly.pdbx_strand_id
1 'polypeptide(L)'
;MRIVIAEDAVLLRAGLVRLLTDAGHQVVAETDTAEGLVKAVEEHRPDFALVDVRLPPTFSDEGIRAAVLIRSAHPEVAVLVLSQYVEERYASDLIASRREGLGYLLKDRVADVDQFLESVQTVGSGGTVLDPEVLTQILVRSRRREDMELLSPREREVLGLMAQGLANASIAANLYLTESAVEKHIGSIFAKLGVICETGNRRVLAVLKYLGYSDHSL
;
A
#
# COMPACT_ATOMS: atom_id res chain seq x y z
N MET A 1 -6.32 -26.46 -5.48
CA MET A 1 -5.84 -25.86 -4.22
C MET A 1 -6.99 -25.81 -3.22
N ARG A 2 -6.69 -25.92 -1.94
CA ARG A 2 -7.62 -25.66 -0.82
C ARG A 2 -7.56 -24.18 -0.48
N ILE A 3 -8.68 -23.49 -0.56
CA ILE A 3 -8.75 -22.02 -0.46
C ILE A 3 -9.64 -21.62 0.71
N VAL A 4 -9.20 -20.62 1.48
CA VAL A 4 -10.03 -19.87 2.44
C VAL A 4 -10.30 -18.50 1.87
N ILE A 5 -11.54 -18.00 2.00
CA ILE A 5 -11.96 -16.68 1.53
C ILE A 5 -12.39 -15.82 2.72
N ALA A 6 -11.87 -14.60 2.81
CA ALA A 6 -12.33 -13.58 3.72
C ALA A 6 -12.82 -12.35 2.92
N GLU A 7 -14.13 -12.14 2.91
CA GLU A 7 -14.82 -11.07 2.18
C GLU A 7 -16.14 -10.78 2.90
N ASP A 8 -16.41 -9.52 3.24
CA ASP A 8 -17.63 -9.12 3.95
C ASP A 8 -18.82 -8.94 3.02
N ALA A 9 -18.59 -8.52 1.77
CA ALA A 9 -19.62 -8.34 0.77
C ALA A 9 -20.18 -9.71 0.31
N VAL A 10 -21.37 -10.06 0.79
CA VAL A 10 -22.01 -11.36 0.60
C VAL A 10 -22.09 -11.78 -0.86
N LEU A 11 -22.46 -10.85 -1.78
CA LEU A 11 -22.58 -11.17 -3.21
C LEU A 11 -21.21 -11.43 -3.85
N LEU A 12 -20.21 -10.64 -3.50
CA LEU A 12 -18.85 -10.82 -4.01
C LEU A 12 -18.27 -12.14 -3.49
N ARG A 13 -18.42 -12.43 -2.20
CA ARG A 13 -17.97 -13.70 -1.61
C ARG A 13 -18.60 -14.90 -2.32
N ALA A 14 -19.93 -14.89 -2.50
CA ALA A 14 -20.62 -15.96 -3.21
C ALA A 14 -20.15 -16.12 -4.66
N GLY A 15 -19.87 -15.00 -5.36
CA GLY A 15 -19.30 -14.99 -6.70
C GLY A 15 -17.90 -15.59 -6.74
N LEU A 16 -17.01 -15.20 -5.82
CA LEU A 16 -15.65 -15.72 -5.70
C LEU A 16 -15.65 -17.23 -5.41
N VAL A 17 -16.49 -17.69 -4.48
CA VAL A 17 -16.67 -19.13 -4.17
C VAL A 17 -17.06 -19.89 -5.43
N ARG A 18 -18.04 -19.38 -6.18
CA ARG A 18 -18.50 -20.02 -7.39
C ARG A 18 -17.41 -20.07 -8.45
N LEU A 19 -16.74 -18.95 -8.73
CA LEU A 19 -15.65 -18.87 -9.71
C LEU A 19 -14.51 -19.84 -9.41
N LEU A 20 -14.04 -19.86 -8.16
CA LEU A 20 -12.94 -20.70 -7.74
C LEU A 20 -13.31 -22.18 -7.76
N THR A 21 -14.56 -22.51 -7.40
CA THR A 21 -15.05 -23.90 -7.46
C THR A 21 -15.17 -24.39 -8.90
N ASP A 22 -15.70 -23.55 -9.80
CA ASP A 22 -15.82 -23.89 -11.23
C ASP A 22 -14.44 -24.04 -11.90
N ALA A 23 -13.42 -23.32 -11.40
CA ALA A 23 -12.03 -23.46 -11.81
C ALA A 23 -11.32 -24.69 -11.19
N GLY A 24 -12.04 -25.55 -10.45
CA GLY A 24 -11.52 -26.80 -9.87
C GLY A 24 -10.78 -26.63 -8.54
N HIS A 25 -10.94 -25.50 -7.86
CA HIS A 25 -10.42 -25.30 -6.50
C HIS A 25 -11.45 -25.73 -5.45
N GLN A 26 -10.97 -26.03 -4.25
CA GLN A 26 -11.83 -26.38 -3.11
C GLN A 26 -11.86 -25.22 -2.13
N VAL A 27 -12.97 -24.50 -2.01
CA VAL A 27 -13.18 -23.53 -0.94
C VAL A 27 -13.50 -24.30 0.35
N VAL A 28 -12.59 -24.27 1.31
CA VAL A 28 -12.67 -25.05 2.56
C VAL A 28 -13.29 -24.25 3.71
N ALA A 29 -13.25 -22.93 3.63
CA ALA A 29 -13.92 -22.05 4.58
C ALA A 29 -14.17 -20.66 3.98
N GLU A 30 -15.23 -20.02 4.46
CA GLU A 30 -15.60 -18.64 4.15
C GLU A 30 -15.78 -17.88 5.45
N THR A 31 -15.37 -16.62 5.46
CA THR A 31 -15.54 -15.72 6.61
C THR A 31 -15.74 -14.28 6.15
N ASP A 32 -16.29 -13.47 7.01
CA ASP A 32 -16.49 -12.04 6.81
C ASP A 32 -15.63 -11.17 7.75
N THR A 33 -14.72 -11.79 8.52
CA THR A 33 -13.88 -11.10 9.51
C THR A 33 -12.42 -11.55 9.42
N ALA A 34 -11.52 -10.66 9.81
CA ALA A 34 -10.09 -10.95 9.91
C ALA A 34 -9.77 -12.03 10.95
N GLU A 35 -10.48 -12.03 12.09
CA GLU A 35 -10.33 -13.03 13.14
C GLU A 35 -10.79 -14.41 12.67
N GLY A 36 -11.93 -14.47 11.96
CA GLY A 36 -12.43 -15.68 11.32
C GLY A 36 -11.44 -16.25 10.30
N LEU A 37 -10.77 -15.39 9.52
CA LEU A 37 -9.74 -15.77 8.56
C LEU A 37 -8.55 -16.47 9.25
N VAL A 38 -7.98 -15.87 10.30
CA VAL A 38 -6.86 -16.48 11.02
C VAL A 38 -7.25 -17.83 11.59
N LYS A 39 -8.43 -17.94 12.22
CA LYS A 39 -8.96 -19.18 12.75
C LYS A 39 -9.16 -20.24 11.67
N ALA A 40 -9.72 -19.86 10.52
CA ALA A 40 -9.95 -20.78 9.40
C ALA A 40 -8.63 -21.31 8.82
N VAL A 41 -7.59 -20.47 8.74
CA VAL A 41 -6.25 -20.91 8.30
C VAL A 41 -5.64 -21.89 9.29
N GLU A 42 -5.74 -21.64 10.59
CA GLU A 42 -5.25 -22.57 11.62
C GLU A 42 -5.96 -23.94 11.58
N GLU A 43 -7.28 -23.92 11.42
CA GLU A 43 -8.13 -25.12 11.45
C GLU A 43 -8.00 -25.95 10.17
N HIS A 44 -8.05 -25.29 9.01
CA HIS A 44 -8.15 -25.99 7.72
C HIS A 44 -6.80 -26.18 7.01
N ARG A 45 -5.73 -25.47 7.41
CA ARG A 45 -4.43 -25.52 6.76
C ARG A 45 -4.56 -25.45 5.23
N PRO A 46 -5.09 -24.35 4.70
CA PRO A 46 -5.29 -24.19 3.26
C PRO A 46 -3.94 -23.98 2.53
N ASP A 47 -3.97 -24.20 1.22
CA ASP A 47 -2.87 -23.84 0.34
C ASP A 47 -2.86 -22.33 0.03
N PHE A 48 -4.04 -21.69 0.11
CA PHE A 48 -4.28 -20.34 -0.39
C PHE A 48 -5.31 -19.59 0.46
N ALA A 49 -5.06 -18.31 0.71
CA ALA A 49 -6.01 -17.40 1.34
C ALA A 49 -6.31 -16.20 0.40
N LEU A 50 -7.58 -15.99 0.10
CA LEU A 50 -8.10 -14.82 -0.61
C LEU A 50 -8.68 -13.87 0.41
N VAL A 51 -8.19 -12.63 0.46
CA VAL A 51 -8.42 -11.74 1.60
C VAL A 51 -8.82 -10.35 1.12
N ASP A 52 -10.03 -9.89 1.50
CA ASP A 52 -10.33 -8.46 1.41
C ASP A 52 -9.53 -7.65 2.43
N VAL A 53 -9.04 -6.50 2.03
CA VAL A 53 -8.32 -5.57 2.91
C VAL A 53 -9.21 -5.06 4.03
N ARG A 54 -10.44 -4.65 3.69
CA ARG A 54 -11.37 -3.96 4.60
C ARG A 54 -12.43 -4.90 5.14
N LEU A 55 -12.15 -5.47 6.29
CA LEU A 55 -13.06 -6.36 7.01
C LEU A 55 -13.58 -5.68 8.28
N PRO A 56 -14.74 -6.11 8.83
CA PRO A 56 -15.20 -5.63 10.13
C PRO A 56 -14.13 -5.82 11.22
N PRO A 57 -14.13 -5.03 12.32
CA PRO A 57 -15.19 -4.09 12.71
C PRO A 57 -15.01 -2.66 12.18
N THR A 58 -13.81 -2.23 11.78
CA THR A 58 -13.58 -0.82 11.42
C THR A 58 -13.55 -0.58 9.93
N PHE A 59 -13.51 -1.63 9.12
CA PHE A 59 -13.44 -1.59 7.66
C PHE A 59 -12.25 -0.76 7.13
N SER A 60 -11.12 -0.88 7.81
CA SER A 60 -9.90 -0.14 7.50
C SER A 60 -8.82 -1.03 6.89
N ASP A 61 -8.15 -1.81 7.73
CA ASP A 61 -6.94 -2.55 7.38
C ASP A 61 -6.90 -3.96 8.01
N GLU A 62 -8.02 -4.42 8.56
CA GLU A 62 -8.08 -5.67 9.31
C GLU A 62 -7.63 -6.87 8.49
N GLY A 63 -8.11 -6.97 7.26
CA GLY A 63 -7.78 -8.10 6.38
C GLY A 63 -6.31 -8.13 6.00
N ILE A 64 -5.72 -6.98 5.64
CA ILE A 64 -4.30 -6.95 5.27
C ILE A 64 -3.39 -7.22 6.48
N ARG A 65 -3.78 -6.80 7.70
CA ARG A 65 -3.06 -7.16 8.92
C ARG A 65 -3.14 -8.66 9.21
N ALA A 66 -4.31 -9.27 9.00
CA ALA A 66 -4.46 -10.71 9.09
C ALA A 66 -3.61 -11.44 8.04
N ALA A 67 -3.55 -10.94 6.81
CA ALA A 67 -2.69 -11.46 5.75
C ALA A 67 -1.20 -11.44 6.15
N VAL A 68 -0.71 -10.36 6.76
CA VAL A 68 0.67 -10.25 7.28
C VAL A 68 0.91 -11.28 8.39
N LEU A 69 -0.03 -11.43 9.33
CA LEU A 69 0.06 -12.44 10.40
C LEU A 69 0.12 -13.86 9.85
N ILE A 70 -0.78 -14.20 8.90
CA ILE A 70 -0.82 -15.50 8.26
C ILE A 70 0.50 -15.80 7.57
N ARG A 71 1.01 -14.88 6.75
CA ARG A 71 2.29 -15.06 6.07
C ARG A 71 3.47 -15.19 7.04
N SER A 72 3.36 -14.64 8.23
CA SER A 72 4.38 -14.80 9.27
C SER A 72 4.32 -16.16 9.96
N ALA A 73 3.11 -16.62 10.33
CA ALA A 73 2.88 -17.85 11.07
C ALA A 73 2.82 -19.10 10.17
N HIS A 74 2.32 -18.93 8.94
CA HIS A 74 2.09 -19.99 7.95
C HIS A 74 2.71 -19.60 6.60
N PRO A 75 4.05 -19.63 6.47
CA PRO A 75 4.76 -19.20 5.27
C PRO A 75 4.45 -20.04 4.02
N GLU A 76 3.90 -21.22 4.19
CA GLU A 76 3.44 -22.11 3.14
C GLU A 76 2.12 -21.69 2.49
N VAL A 77 1.32 -20.87 3.17
CA VAL A 77 0.03 -20.39 2.66
C VAL A 77 0.25 -19.22 1.71
N ALA A 78 -0.11 -19.41 0.45
CA ALA A 78 -0.13 -18.32 -0.53
C ALA A 78 -1.27 -17.33 -0.20
N VAL A 79 -1.03 -16.04 -0.38
CA VAL A 79 -2.01 -15.00 -0.02
C VAL A 79 -2.24 -14.06 -1.19
N LEU A 80 -3.49 -13.93 -1.63
CA LEU A 80 -3.94 -12.92 -2.57
C LEU A 80 -4.86 -11.92 -1.85
N VAL A 81 -4.43 -10.69 -1.79
CA VAL A 81 -5.18 -9.59 -1.20
C VAL A 81 -6.01 -8.91 -2.29
N LEU A 82 -7.30 -8.70 -2.03
CA LEU A 82 -8.20 -7.88 -2.83
C LEU A 82 -8.46 -6.55 -2.12
N SER A 83 -8.41 -5.45 -2.85
CA SER A 83 -8.65 -4.12 -2.30
C SER A 83 -9.49 -3.27 -3.23
N GLN A 84 -10.37 -2.45 -2.70
CA GLN A 84 -11.07 -1.45 -3.49
C GLN A 84 -10.18 -0.25 -3.85
N TYR A 85 -9.17 0.03 -3.00
CA TYR A 85 -8.22 1.13 -3.16
C TYR A 85 -6.82 0.65 -2.83
N VAL A 86 -5.80 1.39 -3.25
CA VAL A 86 -4.43 1.08 -2.89
C VAL A 86 -4.15 1.50 -1.45
N GLU A 87 -3.96 0.52 -0.57
CA GLU A 87 -3.57 0.74 0.84
C GLU A 87 -2.04 0.74 0.95
N GLU A 88 -1.45 1.89 0.65
CA GLU A 88 0.01 2.08 0.50
C GLU A 88 0.84 1.57 1.69
N ARG A 89 0.32 1.74 2.92
CA ARG A 89 1.06 1.45 4.15
C ARG A 89 1.40 -0.03 4.29
N TYR A 90 0.44 -0.89 4.01
CA TYR A 90 0.56 -2.34 4.25
C TYR A 90 1.03 -3.11 3.02
N ALA A 91 0.78 -2.60 1.82
CA ALA A 91 1.30 -3.20 0.61
C ALA A 91 2.84 -3.27 0.64
N SER A 92 3.50 -2.22 1.16
CA SER A 92 4.95 -2.19 1.34
C SER A 92 5.45 -3.28 2.32
N ASP A 93 4.75 -3.49 3.45
CA ASP A 93 5.14 -4.48 4.46
C ASP A 93 4.94 -5.91 3.96
N LEU A 94 3.84 -6.16 3.22
CA LEU A 94 3.57 -7.44 2.57
C LEU A 94 4.66 -7.81 1.55
N ILE A 95 5.05 -6.85 0.71
CA ILE A 95 6.06 -7.07 -0.34
C ILE A 95 7.46 -7.20 0.26
N ALA A 96 7.78 -6.45 1.32
CA ALA A 96 9.06 -6.53 2.02
C ALA A 96 9.34 -7.91 2.63
N SER A 97 8.30 -8.72 2.85
CA SER A 97 8.43 -10.06 3.43
C SER A 97 9.26 -11.06 2.60
N ARG A 98 9.58 -10.73 1.33
CA ARG A 98 10.36 -11.55 0.37
C ARG A 98 9.95 -13.02 0.30
N ARG A 99 8.72 -13.37 0.66
CA ARG A 99 8.21 -14.74 0.64
C ARG A 99 7.42 -14.97 -0.64
N GLU A 100 7.55 -16.14 -1.18
CA GLU A 100 6.80 -16.62 -2.36
C GLU A 100 5.29 -16.65 -2.10
N GLY A 101 4.48 -16.67 -3.16
CA GLY A 101 3.03 -16.78 -3.07
C GLY A 101 2.35 -15.52 -2.53
N LEU A 102 2.61 -14.36 -3.13
CA LEU A 102 1.96 -13.09 -2.77
C LEU A 102 1.24 -12.48 -3.96
N GLY A 103 -0.02 -12.10 -3.75
CA GLY A 103 -0.76 -11.26 -4.68
C GLY A 103 -1.39 -10.05 -4.00
N TYR A 104 -1.48 -8.96 -4.75
CA TYR A 104 -2.27 -7.78 -4.39
C TYR A 104 -2.95 -7.24 -5.65
N LEU A 105 -4.28 -7.33 -5.70
CA LEU A 105 -5.09 -6.87 -6.81
C LEU A 105 -6.15 -5.87 -6.36
N LEU A 106 -6.51 -4.97 -7.24
CA LEU A 106 -7.72 -4.16 -7.07
C LEU A 106 -8.96 -5.00 -7.37
N LYS A 107 -10.06 -4.80 -6.63
CA LYS A 107 -11.32 -5.56 -6.80
C LYS A 107 -11.88 -5.42 -8.22
N ASP A 108 -11.61 -4.32 -8.91
CA ASP A 108 -12.02 -4.11 -10.30
C ASP A 108 -11.39 -5.15 -11.26
N ARG A 109 -10.23 -5.73 -10.91
CA ARG A 109 -9.59 -6.78 -11.71
C ARG A 109 -10.34 -8.12 -11.68
N VAL A 110 -11.19 -8.35 -10.66
CA VAL A 110 -12.03 -9.55 -10.58
C VAL A 110 -13.08 -9.59 -11.70
N ALA A 111 -13.41 -8.44 -12.29
CA ALA A 111 -14.32 -8.37 -13.42
C ALA A 111 -13.76 -9.08 -14.69
N ASP A 112 -12.44 -9.13 -14.85
CA ASP A 112 -11.78 -9.98 -15.84
C ASP A 112 -11.47 -11.34 -15.21
N VAL A 113 -12.42 -12.25 -15.36
CA VAL A 113 -12.41 -13.58 -14.71
C VAL A 113 -11.17 -14.39 -15.10
N ASP A 114 -10.79 -14.36 -16.38
CA ASP A 114 -9.65 -15.15 -16.87
C ASP A 114 -8.35 -14.63 -16.25
N GLN A 115 -8.13 -13.32 -16.24
CA GLN A 115 -6.96 -12.68 -15.63
C GLN A 115 -6.93 -12.90 -14.11
N PHE A 116 -8.08 -12.86 -13.45
CA PHE A 116 -8.18 -13.14 -12.02
C PHE A 116 -7.78 -14.60 -11.70
N LEU A 117 -8.29 -15.57 -12.44
CA LEU A 117 -7.95 -17.00 -12.25
C LEU A 117 -6.47 -17.28 -12.57
N GLU A 118 -5.90 -16.63 -13.58
CA GLU A 118 -4.46 -16.69 -13.87
C GLU A 118 -3.63 -16.14 -12.70
N SER A 119 -4.08 -15.05 -12.11
CA SER A 119 -3.45 -14.45 -10.91
C SER A 119 -3.51 -15.40 -9.71
N VAL A 120 -4.66 -16.05 -9.46
CA VAL A 120 -4.82 -17.06 -8.40
C VAL A 120 -3.86 -18.23 -8.62
N GLN A 121 -3.75 -18.72 -9.86
CA GLN A 121 -2.85 -19.82 -10.20
C GLN A 121 -1.37 -19.42 -10.03
N THR A 122 -1.00 -18.23 -10.47
CA THR A 122 0.38 -17.71 -10.35
C THR A 122 0.78 -17.58 -8.88
N VAL A 123 -0.07 -16.96 -8.06
CA VAL A 123 0.18 -16.78 -6.62
C VAL A 123 0.20 -18.13 -5.91
N GLY A 124 -0.74 -19.01 -6.23
CA GLY A 124 -0.80 -20.37 -5.64
C GLY A 124 0.39 -21.26 -6.00
N SER A 125 1.09 -20.96 -7.09
CA SER A 125 2.33 -21.65 -7.50
C SER A 125 3.59 -21.01 -6.91
N GLY A 126 3.46 -20.06 -5.97
CA GLY A 126 4.58 -19.36 -5.36
C GLY A 126 4.99 -18.06 -6.08
N GLY A 127 4.34 -17.70 -7.19
CA GLY A 127 4.62 -16.46 -7.91
C GLY A 127 4.15 -15.21 -7.17
N THR A 128 4.50 -14.05 -7.73
CA THR A 128 4.06 -12.75 -7.20
C THR A 128 3.23 -12.02 -8.25
N VAL A 129 2.06 -11.54 -7.86
CA VAL A 129 1.17 -10.73 -8.70
C VAL A 129 0.86 -9.41 -8.00
N LEU A 130 1.22 -8.30 -8.62
CA LEU A 130 0.94 -6.96 -8.10
C LEU A 130 0.20 -6.15 -9.16
N ASP A 131 -0.91 -5.55 -8.77
CA ASP A 131 -1.58 -4.58 -9.64
C ASP A 131 -0.62 -3.44 -9.99
N PRO A 132 -0.51 -3.05 -11.28
CA PRO A 132 0.39 -1.97 -11.71
C PRO A 132 0.17 -0.66 -10.96
N GLU A 133 -1.06 -0.36 -10.58
CA GLU A 133 -1.41 0.84 -9.83
C GLU A 133 -0.87 0.76 -8.40
N VAL A 134 -0.98 -0.39 -7.75
CA VAL A 134 -0.39 -0.67 -6.43
C VAL A 134 1.13 -0.51 -6.48
N LEU A 135 1.77 -1.09 -7.50
CA LEU A 135 3.22 -0.98 -7.68
C LEU A 135 3.67 0.47 -7.85
N THR A 136 2.96 1.23 -8.68
CA THR A 136 3.24 2.66 -8.90
C THR A 136 3.19 3.46 -7.60
N GLN A 137 2.16 3.27 -6.80
CA GLN A 137 2.02 3.99 -5.52
C GLN A 137 3.11 3.60 -4.50
N ILE A 138 3.49 2.33 -4.46
CA ILE A 138 4.59 1.87 -3.59
C ILE A 138 5.91 2.52 -3.99
N LEU A 139 6.21 2.60 -5.29
CA LEU A 139 7.43 3.24 -5.79
C LEU A 139 7.46 4.75 -5.49
N VAL A 140 6.33 5.43 -5.66
CA VAL A 140 6.19 6.86 -5.30
C VAL A 140 6.46 7.06 -3.81
N ARG A 141 5.89 6.21 -2.95
CA ARG A 141 6.10 6.29 -1.50
C ARG A 141 7.54 5.98 -1.08
N SER A 142 8.17 4.98 -1.68
CA SER A 142 9.57 4.65 -1.42
C SER A 142 10.47 5.84 -1.72
N ARG A 143 10.32 6.46 -2.89
CA ARG A 143 11.07 7.67 -3.27
C ARG A 143 10.82 8.82 -2.31
N ARG A 144 9.57 9.06 -1.92
CA ARG A 144 9.24 10.10 -0.94
C ARG A 144 9.93 9.87 0.40
N ARG A 145 9.97 8.62 0.87
CA ARG A 145 10.65 8.26 2.11
C ARG A 145 12.15 8.54 2.02
N GLU A 146 12.78 8.10 0.94
CA GLU A 146 14.19 8.36 0.66
C GLU A 146 14.48 9.87 0.62
N ASP A 147 13.68 10.65 -0.11
CA ASP A 147 13.78 12.12 -0.19
C ASP A 147 13.69 12.75 1.21
N MET A 148 12.75 12.29 2.05
CA MET A 148 12.59 12.82 3.41
C MET A 148 13.72 12.40 4.36
N GLU A 149 14.34 11.24 4.14
CA GLU A 149 15.50 10.79 4.93
C GLU A 149 16.76 11.64 4.67
N LEU A 150 16.88 12.28 3.50
CA LEU A 150 17.95 13.23 3.18
C LEU A 150 17.85 14.52 4.00
N LEU A 151 16.67 14.87 4.50
CA LEU A 151 16.44 16.10 5.21
C LEU A 151 16.77 15.95 6.70
N SER A 152 17.42 16.96 7.28
CA SER A 152 17.58 17.06 8.73
C SER A 152 16.21 17.27 9.41
N PRO A 153 16.10 16.99 10.73
CA PRO A 153 14.85 17.26 11.47
C PRO A 153 14.36 18.70 11.28
N ARG A 154 15.28 19.65 11.28
CA ARG A 154 14.95 21.08 11.12
C ARG A 154 14.46 21.45 9.72
N GLU A 155 15.06 20.85 8.70
CA GLU A 155 14.60 21.01 7.31
C GLU A 155 13.21 20.40 7.10
N ARG A 156 12.91 19.26 7.74
CA ARG A 156 11.56 18.67 7.71
C ARG A 156 10.50 19.56 8.37
N GLU A 157 10.83 20.18 9.50
CA GLU A 157 9.94 21.16 10.16
C GLU A 157 9.66 22.37 9.24
N VAL A 158 10.71 22.95 8.65
CA VAL A 158 10.58 24.08 7.70
C VAL A 158 9.71 23.66 6.51
N LEU A 159 9.97 22.51 5.90
CA LEU A 159 9.20 22.01 4.76
C LEU A 159 7.74 21.72 5.11
N GLY A 160 7.47 21.19 6.30
CA GLY A 160 6.10 20.98 6.80
C GLY A 160 5.32 22.28 6.96
N LEU A 161 5.97 23.36 7.44
CA LEU A 161 5.34 24.67 7.55
C LEU A 161 5.17 25.35 6.17
N MET A 162 6.11 25.10 5.24
CA MET A 162 5.93 25.51 3.83
C MET A 162 4.72 24.85 3.20
N ALA A 163 4.48 23.57 3.48
CA ALA A 163 3.32 22.82 2.97
C ALA A 163 1.98 23.33 3.53
N GLN A 164 2.00 23.97 4.70
CA GLN A 164 0.84 24.65 5.27
C GLN A 164 0.61 26.06 4.65
N GLY A 165 1.45 26.47 3.70
CA GLY A 165 1.33 27.77 3.02
C GLY A 165 1.94 28.94 3.77
N LEU A 166 2.70 28.73 4.85
CA LEU A 166 3.28 29.82 5.65
C LEU A 166 4.39 30.54 4.88
N ALA A 167 4.42 31.87 4.98
CA ALA A 167 5.52 32.70 4.50
C ALA A 167 6.78 32.57 5.39
N ASN A 168 7.97 32.90 4.87
CA ASN A 168 9.23 32.79 5.60
C ASN A 168 9.24 33.50 6.96
N ALA A 169 8.66 34.70 7.05
CA ALA A 169 8.51 35.42 8.31
C ALA A 169 7.69 34.62 9.35
N SER A 170 6.58 33.99 8.92
CA SER A 170 5.75 33.16 9.80
C SER A 170 6.46 31.86 10.22
N ILE A 171 7.21 31.24 9.32
CA ILE A 171 8.04 30.06 9.62
C ILE A 171 9.14 30.46 10.63
N ALA A 172 9.80 31.58 10.43
CA ALA A 172 10.83 32.08 11.34
C ALA A 172 10.28 32.33 12.75
N ALA A 173 9.12 32.95 12.86
CA ALA A 173 8.43 33.16 14.14
C ALA A 173 8.05 31.82 14.82
N ASN A 174 7.46 30.88 14.09
CA ASN A 174 7.06 29.56 14.62
C ASN A 174 8.24 28.73 15.12
N LEU A 175 9.36 28.84 14.47
CA LEU A 175 10.54 28.02 14.76
C LEU A 175 11.60 28.77 15.61
N TYR A 176 11.32 29.99 16.03
CA TYR A 176 12.26 30.85 16.76
C TYR A 176 13.58 31.03 16.00
N LEU A 177 13.50 31.29 14.69
CA LEU A 177 14.63 31.56 13.80
C LEU A 177 14.59 32.97 13.22
N THR A 178 15.68 33.36 12.56
CA THR A 178 15.66 34.52 11.66
C THR A 178 15.17 34.11 10.27
N GLU A 179 14.60 35.06 9.52
CA GLU A 179 14.19 34.78 8.12
C GLU A 179 15.36 34.33 7.26
N SER A 180 16.56 34.89 7.44
CA SER A 180 17.76 34.45 6.73
C SER A 180 18.16 33.01 7.06
N ALA A 181 17.91 32.53 8.29
CA ALA A 181 18.12 31.12 8.63
C ALA A 181 17.09 30.19 7.93
N VAL A 182 15.83 30.64 7.86
CA VAL A 182 14.78 29.92 7.12
C VAL A 182 15.13 29.82 5.64
N GLU A 183 15.60 30.92 5.01
CA GLU A 183 16.05 30.92 3.61
C GLU A 183 17.20 29.93 3.35
N LYS A 184 18.16 29.84 4.26
CA LYS A 184 19.25 28.87 4.18
C LYS A 184 18.71 27.42 4.23
N HIS A 185 17.77 27.14 5.15
CA HIS A 185 17.13 25.81 5.20
C HIS A 185 16.36 25.50 3.92
N ILE A 186 15.62 26.46 3.37
CA ILE A 186 14.89 26.31 2.10
C ILE A 186 15.85 26.01 0.95
N GLY A 187 16.97 26.75 0.85
CA GLY A 187 18.00 26.49 -0.16
C GLY A 187 18.59 25.09 -0.05
N SER A 188 18.89 24.64 1.18
CA SER A 188 19.37 23.28 1.46
C SER A 188 18.32 22.22 1.09
N ILE A 189 17.05 22.43 1.43
CA ILE A 189 15.93 21.54 1.06
C ILE A 189 15.87 21.39 -0.46
N PHE A 190 15.90 22.50 -1.21
CA PHE A 190 15.86 22.45 -2.67
C PHE A 190 17.02 21.67 -3.27
N ALA A 191 18.24 21.86 -2.74
CA ALA A 191 19.42 21.12 -3.18
C ALA A 191 19.29 19.60 -2.90
N LYS A 192 18.88 19.24 -1.68
CA LYS A 192 18.75 17.84 -1.25
C LYS A 192 17.64 17.09 -1.98
N LEU A 193 16.52 17.76 -2.21
CA LEU A 193 15.39 17.18 -2.95
C LEU A 193 15.58 17.23 -4.48
N GLY A 194 16.69 17.79 -4.97
CA GLY A 194 16.95 17.92 -6.41
C GLY A 194 15.90 18.78 -7.11
N VAL A 195 15.36 19.81 -6.44
CA VAL A 195 14.35 20.69 -7.02
C VAL A 195 15.05 21.70 -7.93
N ILE A 196 15.24 21.29 -9.19
CA ILE A 196 15.79 22.13 -10.26
C ILE A 196 14.61 22.57 -11.12
N CYS A 197 14.35 23.86 -11.21
CA CYS A 197 13.30 24.40 -12.07
C CYS A 197 13.79 25.66 -12.77
N GLU A 198 13.78 25.63 -14.09
CA GLU A 198 14.12 26.79 -14.92
C GLU A 198 12.93 27.75 -15.09
N THR A 199 11.70 27.24 -15.06
CA THR A 199 10.48 28.00 -15.39
C THR A 199 9.38 27.96 -14.33
N GLY A 200 9.54 27.20 -13.23
CA GLY A 200 8.51 26.99 -12.22
C GLY A 200 8.87 27.47 -10.81
N ASN A 201 7.91 27.33 -9.90
CA ASN A 201 8.09 27.73 -8.50
C ASN A 201 8.71 26.56 -7.70
N ARG A 202 10.02 26.63 -7.40
CA ARG A 202 10.75 25.63 -6.60
C ARG A 202 10.08 25.32 -5.26
N ARG A 203 9.44 26.33 -4.64
CA ARG A 203 8.72 26.13 -3.38
C ARG A 203 7.53 25.20 -3.56
N VAL A 204 6.75 25.38 -4.63
CA VAL A 204 5.62 24.50 -4.97
C VAL A 204 6.12 23.08 -5.24
N LEU A 205 7.18 22.92 -6.02
CA LEU A 205 7.74 21.60 -6.32
C LEU A 205 8.25 20.87 -5.07
N ALA A 206 8.92 21.57 -4.15
CA ALA A 206 9.35 20.99 -2.89
C ALA A 206 8.16 20.56 -2.01
N VAL A 207 7.09 21.34 -1.98
CA VAL A 207 5.85 21.02 -1.26
C VAL A 207 5.15 19.82 -1.92
N LEU A 208 5.07 19.76 -3.25
CA LEU A 208 4.49 18.61 -3.96
C LEU A 208 5.26 17.32 -3.65
N LYS A 209 6.58 17.35 -3.66
CA LYS A 209 7.41 16.19 -3.23
C LYS A 209 7.14 15.80 -1.78
N TYR A 210 6.99 16.77 -0.89
CA TYR A 210 6.63 16.52 0.51
C TYR A 210 5.25 15.87 0.65
N LEU A 211 4.27 16.30 -0.15
CA LEU A 211 2.91 15.74 -0.16
C LEU A 211 2.80 14.40 -0.92
N GLY A 212 3.85 14.00 -1.64
CA GLY A 212 3.89 12.73 -2.38
C GLY A 212 3.47 12.82 -3.84
N TYR A 213 3.33 14.02 -4.38
CA TYR A 213 3.10 14.21 -5.81
C TYR A 213 4.45 14.18 -6.54
N SER A 214 4.71 13.11 -7.29
CA SER A 214 5.90 13.01 -8.15
C SER A 214 5.62 13.64 -9.51
N ASP A 215 6.64 14.32 -10.04
CA ASP A 215 6.62 15.00 -11.34
C ASP A 215 6.58 13.96 -12.48
N HIS A 216 5.38 13.55 -12.89
CA HIS A 216 5.18 12.69 -14.07
C HIS A 216 4.31 13.37 -15.15
N SER A 217 4.15 14.69 -15.08
CA SER A 217 3.35 15.44 -16.07
C SER A 217 3.82 16.90 -16.13
N LEU A 218 4.93 17.18 -16.77
CA LEU A 218 5.19 18.46 -17.47
C LEU A 218 6.13 18.19 -18.65
#